data_e412662128e43f598ed1a604b382cf2f
#
_entry.id   e412662128e43f598ed1a604b382cf2f
#
_cell.length_a   1.000
_cell.length_b   1.000
_cell.length_c   1.000
_cell.angle_alpha   90.00
_cell.angle_beta   90.00
_cell.angle_gamma   90.00
#
_symmetry.space_group_name_H-M   'P 1'
#
loop_
_entity.id
_entity.type
_entity.pdbx_description
1 polymer ?
#
loop_
_entity_poly.entity_id
_entity_poly.type
_entity_poly.pdbx_seq_one_letter_code
_entity_poly.pdbx_strand_id
1 'polypeptide(L)'
;MIKRYFLSLITCTCFYLLAASFTSKNGNYEVLKVAAPFPMQPIKVFIYPDKDFIITDFGAVNGGRVDNTKAITSAIEACNQSGGGRVVVPAGTWLTGPIHFKNNVNLYLEENAVLYFTDNPSDYLPAVMTSWE
;
A
#
# COMPACT_ATOMS: atom_id res chain seq x y z
N MET A 1 -54.85 -34.91 3.08
CA MET A 1 -54.79 -33.57 3.71
C MET A 1 -53.36 -33.33 4.29
N ILE A 2 -52.28 -33.61 3.53
CA ILE A 2 -50.86 -33.46 3.97
C ILE A 2 -50.01 -32.93 2.79
N LYS A 3 -50.42 -31.86 2.13
CA LYS A 3 -49.65 -31.29 1.01
C LYS A 3 -49.45 -29.76 1.10
N ARG A 4 -49.76 -29.12 2.22
CA ARG A 4 -49.72 -27.64 2.31
C ARG A 4 -48.67 -27.10 3.26
N TYR A 5 -47.87 -27.90 3.96
CA TYR A 5 -46.86 -27.41 4.93
C TYR A 5 -45.43 -27.55 4.46
N PHE A 6 -45.18 -28.11 3.25
CA PHE A 6 -43.81 -28.33 2.76
C PHE A 6 -43.21 -27.14 1.99
N LEU A 7 -44.06 -26.12 1.67
CA LEU A 7 -43.60 -24.96 0.89
C LEU A 7 -43.21 -23.74 1.75
N SER A 8 -43.52 -23.79 3.07
CA SER A 8 -43.22 -22.65 3.96
C SER A 8 -41.87 -22.72 4.68
N LEU A 9 -41.18 -23.89 4.62
CA LEU A 9 -39.90 -24.03 5.30
C LEU A 9 -38.67 -23.67 4.40
N ILE A 10 -38.87 -23.57 3.08
CA ILE A 10 -37.76 -23.27 2.15
C ILE A 10 -37.53 -21.77 1.99
N THR A 11 -38.51 -20.94 2.30
CA THR A 11 -38.35 -19.46 2.16
C THR A 11 -37.68 -18.80 3.35
N CYS A 12 -37.56 -19.49 4.49
CA CYS A 12 -36.97 -18.90 5.71
C CYS A 12 -35.45 -19.11 5.81
N THR A 13 -34.89 -20.06 5.06
CA THR A 13 -33.44 -20.34 5.11
C THR A 13 -32.59 -19.49 4.15
N CYS A 14 -33.21 -18.82 3.16
CA CYS A 14 -32.48 -17.93 2.24
C CYS A 14 -32.25 -16.51 2.79
N PHE A 15 -32.89 -16.13 3.89
CA PHE A 15 -32.76 -14.76 4.43
C PHE A 15 -31.64 -14.61 5.47
N TYR A 16 -31.01 -15.72 5.90
CA TYR A 16 -29.96 -15.70 6.92
C TYR A 16 -28.53 -15.70 6.38
N LEU A 17 -28.32 -15.72 5.06
CA LEU A 17 -26.98 -15.79 4.44
C LEU A 17 -26.48 -14.46 3.83
N LEU A 18 -27.16 -13.34 4.05
CA LEU A 18 -26.70 -12.02 3.60
C LEU A 18 -26.37 -11.09 4.77
N ALA A 19 -25.91 -11.63 5.89
CA ALA A 19 -25.09 -10.85 6.80
C ALA A 19 -23.67 -10.79 6.18
N ALA A 20 -23.53 -10.05 5.09
CA ALA A 20 -22.24 -9.61 4.62
C ALA A 20 -21.59 -8.89 5.79
N SER A 21 -20.59 -9.53 6.37
CA SER A 21 -19.72 -8.93 7.37
C SER A 21 -19.12 -7.67 6.73
N PHE A 22 -19.73 -6.54 7.00
CA PHE A 22 -19.12 -5.23 6.81
C PHE A 22 -17.98 -5.17 7.83
N THR A 23 -16.87 -5.80 7.50
CA THR A 23 -15.63 -5.61 8.24
C THR A 23 -15.22 -4.18 7.92
N SER A 24 -15.56 -3.26 8.80
CA SER A 24 -14.97 -1.93 8.81
C SER A 24 -13.46 -2.15 8.75
N LYS A 25 -12.83 -1.71 7.66
CA LYS A 25 -11.37 -1.62 7.56
C LYS A 25 -10.92 -0.53 8.54
N ASN A 26 -10.90 -0.86 9.83
CA ASN A 26 -10.10 -0.12 10.77
C ASN A 26 -8.65 -0.36 10.35
N GLY A 27 -8.00 0.70 9.87
CA GLY A 27 -6.60 0.62 9.49
C GLY A 27 -5.82 -0.04 10.64
N ASN A 28 -4.91 -0.95 10.30
CA ASN A 28 -4.04 -1.61 11.27
C ASN A 28 -3.12 -0.56 11.90
N TYR A 29 -3.49 -0.07 13.07
CA TYR A 29 -2.68 0.88 13.83
C TYR A 29 -2.30 0.27 15.17
N GLU A 30 -1.04 0.39 15.53
CA GLU A 30 -0.56 0.17 16.88
C GLU A 30 -0.46 1.52 17.62
N VAL A 31 -0.82 1.52 18.90
CA VAL A 31 -0.71 2.72 19.73
C VAL A 31 0.54 2.58 20.61
N LEU A 32 1.58 3.31 20.26
CA LEU A 32 2.79 3.39 21.05
C LEU A 32 2.64 4.45 22.17
N LYS A 33 2.86 4.03 23.40
CA LYS A 33 3.00 4.92 24.55
C LYS A 33 4.49 5.07 24.83
N VAL A 34 5.04 6.25 24.57
CA VAL A 34 6.44 6.55 24.83
C VAL A 34 6.56 7.16 26.24
N ALA A 35 7.46 6.59 27.06
CA ALA A 35 7.82 7.21 28.33
C ALA A 35 8.72 8.41 28.07
N ALA A 36 8.18 9.60 28.27
CA ALA A 36 8.92 10.87 28.14
C ALA A 36 8.84 11.67 29.45
N PRO A 37 9.80 12.55 29.71
CA PRO A 37 9.79 13.41 30.93
C PRO A 37 8.71 14.51 30.89
N PHE A 38 7.89 14.53 29.86
CA PHE A 38 6.77 15.47 29.64
C PHE A 38 5.54 14.72 29.10
N PRO A 39 4.32 15.24 29.25
CA PRO A 39 3.11 14.59 28.74
C PRO A 39 3.17 14.47 27.20
N MET A 40 3.18 13.23 26.69
CA MET A 40 3.07 12.94 25.27
C MET A 40 1.74 12.27 24.94
N GLN A 41 1.16 12.68 23.82
CA GLN A 41 0.01 11.99 23.27
C GLN A 41 0.43 10.63 22.72
N PRO A 42 -0.42 9.60 22.83
CA PRO A 42 -0.16 8.29 22.22
C PRO A 42 0.06 8.43 20.71
N ILE A 43 1.10 7.79 20.18
CA ILE A 43 1.44 7.81 18.75
C ILE A 43 0.76 6.63 18.08
N LYS A 44 -0.05 6.90 17.05
CA LYS A 44 -0.62 5.87 16.20
C LYS A 44 0.38 5.53 15.10
N VAL A 45 0.87 4.29 15.10
CA VAL A 45 1.78 3.76 14.08
C VAL A 45 1.01 2.82 13.18
N PHE A 46 1.07 3.03 11.87
CA PHE A 46 0.45 2.13 10.91
C PHE A 46 1.25 0.84 10.79
N ILE A 47 0.56 -0.30 10.92
CA ILE A 47 1.14 -1.62 10.70
C ILE A 47 0.90 -1.99 9.25
N TYR A 48 1.95 -2.04 8.47
CA TYR A 48 1.88 -2.45 7.07
C TYR A 48 1.55 -3.95 6.98
N PRO A 49 0.65 -4.35 6.06
CA PRO A 49 0.46 -5.76 5.75
C PRO A 49 1.78 -6.42 5.33
N ASP A 50 1.98 -7.68 5.70
CA ASP A 50 3.17 -8.45 5.31
C ASP A 50 3.01 -8.96 3.86
N LYS A 51 3.12 -8.02 2.92
CA LYS A 51 3.05 -8.24 1.49
C LYS A 51 4.16 -7.46 0.81
N ASP A 52 4.94 -8.14 0.00
CA ASP A 52 6.04 -7.56 -0.74
C ASP A 52 5.71 -7.42 -2.23
N PHE A 53 6.06 -6.27 -2.79
CA PHE A 53 5.94 -5.91 -4.19
C PHE A 53 7.33 -5.56 -4.69
N ILE A 54 8.04 -6.53 -5.24
CA ILE A 54 9.42 -6.36 -5.65
C ILE A 54 9.44 -5.64 -7.00
N ILE A 55 10.17 -4.53 -7.13
CA ILE A 55 10.15 -3.70 -8.34
C ILE A 55 10.56 -4.45 -9.61
N THR A 56 11.35 -5.51 -9.48
CA THR A 56 11.76 -6.36 -10.62
C THR A 56 10.58 -7.13 -11.22
N ASP A 57 9.58 -7.51 -10.42
CA ASP A 57 8.37 -8.19 -10.88
C ASP A 57 7.50 -7.27 -11.74
N PHE A 58 7.72 -5.96 -11.65
CA PHE A 58 7.08 -4.92 -12.45
C PHE A 58 7.96 -4.43 -13.60
N GLY A 59 9.06 -5.12 -13.87
CA GLY A 59 9.93 -4.85 -15.00
C GLY A 59 11.07 -3.87 -14.73
N ALA A 60 11.39 -3.58 -13.47
CA ALA A 60 12.57 -2.77 -13.16
C ALA A 60 13.87 -3.47 -13.55
N VAL A 61 14.82 -2.70 -14.11
CA VAL A 61 16.11 -3.17 -14.60
C VAL A 61 17.23 -2.51 -13.80
N ASN A 62 18.08 -3.35 -13.19
CA ASN A 62 19.25 -2.92 -12.44
C ASN A 62 20.34 -2.34 -13.35
N GLY A 63 21.24 -1.54 -12.78
CA GLY A 63 22.44 -1.02 -13.44
C GLY A 63 22.46 0.49 -13.64
N GLY A 64 21.44 1.23 -13.16
CA GLY A 64 21.43 2.69 -13.10
C GLY A 64 21.37 3.42 -14.46
N ARG A 65 21.04 2.70 -15.55
CA ARG A 65 20.96 3.28 -16.91
C ARG A 65 19.55 3.30 -17.48
N VAL A 66 18.69 2.39 -17.03
CA VAL A 66 17.30 2.28 -17.48
C VAL A 66 16.42 3.04 -16.50
N ASP A 67 15.55 3.87 -17.03
CA ASP A 67 14.54 4.55 -16.21
C ASP A 67 13.47 3.55 -15.72
N ASN A 68 13.41 3.39 -14.40
CA ASN A 68 12.51 2.47 -13.73
C ASN A 68 11.27 3.17 -13.12
N THR A 69 11.04 4.43 -13.44
CA THR A 69 9.93 5.22 -12.88
C THR A 69 8.59 4.51 -13.05
N LYS A 70 8.33 3.96 -14.25
CA LYS A 70 7.08 3.23 -14.52
C LYS A 70 6.96 1.94 -13.70
N ALA A 71 8.03 1.18 -13.59
CA ALA A 71 8.04 -0.08 -12.83
C ALA A 71 7.80 0.18 -11.34
N ILE A 72 8.49 1.17 -10.77
CA ILE A 72 8.31 1.58 -9.38
C ILE A 72 6.89 2.11 -9.12
N THR A 73 6.37 2.95 -10.03
CA THR A 73 5.00 3.46 -9.93
C THR A 73 3.98 2.31 -9.95
N SER A 74 4.14 1.34 -10.86
CA SER A 74 3.25 0.18 -10.95
C SER A 74 3.29 -0.68 -9.69
N ALA A 75 4.47 -0.87 -9.09
CA ALA A 75 4.62 -1.58 -7.82
C ALA A 75 3.89 -0.83 -6.68
N ILE A 76 4.03 0.50 -6.61
CA ILE A 76 3.35 1.35 -5.62
C ILE A 76 1.82 1.26 -5.80
N GLU A 77 1.33 1.30 -7.03
CA GLU A 77 -0.10 1.20 -7.31
C GLU A 77 -0.66 -0.17 -6.94
N ALA A 78 0.01 -1.25 -7.29
CA ALA A 78 -0.38 -2.61 -6.93
C ALA A 78 -0.39 -2.80 -5.40
N CYS A 79 0.63 -2.29 -4.71
CA CYS A 79 0.71 -2.31 -3.25
C CYS A 79 -0.48 -1.56 -2.63
N ASN A 80 -0.77 -0.35 -3.08
CA ASN A 80 -1.90 0.45 -2.58
C ASN A 80 -3.24 -0.24 -2.83
N GLN A 81 -3.48 -0.78 -4.04
CA GLN A 81 -4.71 -1.49 -4.41
C GLN A 81 -4.92 -2.75 -3.57
N SER A 82 -3.85 -3.41 -3.16
CA SER A 82 -3.93 -4.59 -2.27
C SER A 82 -4.25 -4.26 -0.81
N GLY A 83 -4.36 -2.98 -0.47
CA GLY A 83 -4.61 -2.48 0.89
C GLY A 83 -3.35 -2.08 1.65
N GLY A 84 -2.18 -2.08 1.00
CA GLY A 84 -0.88 -1.70 1.54
C GLY A 84 0.12 -2.86 1.60
N GLY A 85 1.35 -2.54 1.99
CA GLY A 85 2.47 -3.48 2.07
C GLY A 85 3.81 -2.78 1.87
N ARG A 86 4.82 -3.55 1.45
CA ARG A 86 6.16 -3.03 1.16
C ARG A 86 6.43 -3.10 -0.34
N VAL A 87 6.87 -1.99 -0.92
CA VAL A 87 7.51 -1.97 -2.24
C VAL A 87 8.99 -2.15 -2.03
N VAL A 88 9.52 -3.29 -2.46
CA VAL A 88 10.89 -3.69 -2.20
C VAL A 88 11.77 -3.30 -3.37
N VAL A 89 12.84 -2.57 -3.07
CA VAL A 89 13.93 -2.25 -4.00
C VAL A 89 15.10 -3.15 -3.66
N PRO A 90 15.41 -4.16 -4.50
CA PRO A 90 16.52 -5.08 -4.23
C PRO A 90 17.88 -4.38 -4.29
N ALA A 91 18.91 -5.07 -3.79
CA ALA A 91 20.29 -4.62 -3.91
C ALA A 91 20.66 -4.29 -5.36
N GLY A 92 21.35 -3.17 -5.58
CA GLY A 92 21.74 -2.68 -6.90
C GLY A 92 21.48 -1.20 -7.08
N THR A 93 21.71 -0.72 -8.32
CA THR A 93 21.52 0.69 -8.67
C THR A 93 20.32 0.85 -9.61
N TRP A 94 19.37 1.66 -9.23
CA TRP A 94 18.10 1.83 -9.91
C TRP A 94 17.89 3.31 -10.25
N LEU A 95 17.93 3.64 -11.54
CA LEU A 95 17.61 4.99 -12.01
C LEU A 95 16.09 5.18 -12.03
N THR A 96 15.61 6.30 -11.52
CA THR A 96 14.20 6.65 -11.51
C THR A 96 14.00 8.16 -11.67
N GLY A 97 12.85 8.56 -12.16
CA GLY A 97 12.33 9.93 -12.05
C GLY A 97 11.55 10.13 -10.75
N PRO A 98 10.63 11.11 -10.71
CA PRO A 98 9.85 11.42 -9.53
C PRO A 98 8.94 10.24 -9.13
N ILE A 99 8.92 9.93 -7.84
CA ILE A 99 8.11 8.87 -7.26
C ILE A 99 6.94 9.48 -6.47
N HIS A 100 5.73 9.08 -6.81
CA HIS A 100 4.51 9.51 -6.12
C HIS A 100 3.99 8.40 -5.21
N PHE A 101 4.09 8.61 -3.91
CA PHE A 101 3.61 7.66 -2.93
C PHE A 101 2.08 7.62 -2.86
N LYS A 102 1.56 6.46 -2.51
CA LYS A 102 0.16 6.23 -2.18
C LYS A 102 0.03 5.87 -0.70
N ASN A 103 -1.22 5.92 -0.20
CA ASN A 103 -1.48 5.55 1.18
C ASN A 103 -1.13 4.09 1.46
N ASN A 104 -0.67 3.81 2.68
CA ASN A 104 -0.36 2.46 3.17
C ASN A 104 0.78 1.74 2.42
N VAL A 105 1.62 2.49 1.70
CA VAL A 105 2.78 1.96 0.99
C VAL A 105 4.05 2.27 1.77
N ASN A 106 4.85 1.25 2.05
CA ASN A 106 6.19 1.36 2.61
C ASN A 106 7.22 1.08 1.51
N LEU A 107 8.05 2.06 1.17
CA LEU A 107 9.20 1.84 0.28
C LEU A 107 10.36 1.29 1.12
N TYR A 108 10.73 0.06 0.84
CA TYR A 108 11.79 -0.64 1.53
C TYR A 108 12.98 -0.87 0.59
N LEU A 109 14.11 -0.30 0.93
CA LEU A 109 15.37 -0.53 0.22
C LEU A 109 16.14 -1.62 0.95
N GLU A 110 16.49 -2.68 0.23
CA GLU A 110 17.40 -3.69 0.76
C GLU A 110 18.80 -3.13 1.00
N GLU A 111 19.60 -3.85 1.75
CA GLU A 111 21.00 -3.50 1.94
C GLU A 111 21.72 -3.42 0.58
N ASN A 112 22.50 -2.37 0.38
CA ASN A 112 23.19 -2.04 -0.90
C ASN A 112 22.24 -1.69 -2.07
N ALA A 113 20.98 -1.38 -1.83
CA ALA A 113 20.10 -0.78 -2.83
C ALA A 113 20.33 0.74 -2.91
N VAL A 114 20.47 1.25 -4.13
CA VAL A 114 20.64 2.67 -4.42
C VAL A 114 19.58 3.11 -5.41
N LEU A 115 18.73 4.06 -5.01
CA LEU A 115 17.82 4.78 -5.91
C LEU A 115 18.51 6.04 -6.40
N TYR A 116 18.75 6.09 -7.71
CA TYR A 116 19.34 7.21 -8.37
C TYR A 116 18.26 8.02 -9.09
N PHE A 117 18.04 9.25 -8.68
CA PHE A 117 17.07 10.11 -9.31
C PHE A 117 17.65 10.82 -10.52
N THR A 118 16.85 10.94 -11.60
CA THR A 118 17.25 11.70 -12.78
C THR A 118 17.58 13.15 -12.41
N ASP A 119 18.61 13.69 -13.03
CA ASP A 119 19.01 15.10 -12.92
C ASP A 119 18.38 15.98 -14.01
N ASN A 120 17.53 15.41 -14.88
CA ASN A 120 16.81 16.16 -15.89
C ASN A 120 15.61 16.93 -15.27
N PRO A 121 15.64 18.27 -15.24
CA PRO A 121 14.56 19.06 -14.64
C PRO A 121 13.19 18.85 -15.30
N SER A 122 13.17 18.47 -16.58
CA SER A 122 11.93 18.26 -17.34
C SER A 122 11.11 17.09 -16.81
N ASP A 123 11.74 16.11 -16.15
CA ASP A 123 11.07 14.94 -15.61
C ASP A 123 10.23 15.28 -14.35
N TYR A 124 10.46 16.47 -13.77
CA TYR A 124 9.77 16.96 -12.57
C TYR A 124 8.67 17.98 -12.87
N LEU A 125 8.31 18.12 -14.13
CA LEU A 125 7.21 19.03 -14.54
C LEU A 125 5.89 18.28 -14.70
N PRO A 126 4.73 18.92 -14.42
CA PRO A 126 4.61 20.30 -13.91
C PRO A 126 5.02 20.44 -12.45
N ALA A 127 5.56 21.59 -12.08
CA ALA A 127 5.94 21.89 -10.70
C ALA A 127 4.71 21.79 -9.78
N VAL A 128 4.87 21.13 -8.64
CA VAL A 128 3.83 21.05 -7.61
C VAL A 128 3.85 22.34 -6.79
N MET A 129 2.72 23.04 -6.80
CA MET A 129 2.56 24.22 -5.94
C MET A 129 2.39 23.77 -4.48
N THR A 130 3.28 24.21 -3.61
CA THR A 130 3.20 23.99 -2.16
C THR A 130 3.10 25.33 -1.46
N SER A 131 2.26 25.40 -0.43
CA SER A 131 2.20 26.55 0.48
C SER A 131 3.02 26.23 1.73
N TRP A 132 3.88 27.15 2.14
CA TRP A 132 4.60 27.11 3.40
C TRP A 132 3.96 28.17 4.31
N GLU A 133 3.19 27.72 5.28
CA GLU A 133 2.64 28.55 6.36
C GLU A 133 3.39 28.31 7.66
#